data_65b5496659c343f6aa80a8499a9ccc5a
#
_entry.id   65b5496659c343f6aa80a8499a9ccc5a
#
_cell.length_a   1.000
_cell.length_b   1.000
_cell.length_c   1.000
_cell.angle_alpha   90.00
_cell.angle_beta   90.00
_cell.angle_gamma   90.00
#
_symmetry.space_group_name_H-M   'P 1'
#
loop_
_entity.id
_entity.type
_entity.pdbx_description
1 polymer ?
#
loop_
_entity_poly.entity_id
_entity_poly.type
_entity_poly.pdbx_seq_one_letter_code
_entity_poly.pdbx_strand_id
1 'polypeptide(L)'
;MYVSKENPIVQEVRSYESIARAYKENKIGHKRYLKTFYPTKHLITRWFNIFNEEIFNNEIYPFYDIEIIQKKGCHAEHIPFEEHDGKVYAILSIADRFINKNEFLFTLAHEMVHQWQWMYLYKSDHGQSFW
;
A
#
# COMPACT_ATOMS: atom_id res chain seq x y z
N MET A 1 11.81 13.06 3.23
CA MET A 1 10.76 13.95 2.72
C MET A 1 9.41 13.61 3.33
N TYR A 2 8.61 14.59 3.57
CA TYR A 2 7.27 14.44 4.14
C TYR A 2 6.22 14.36 3.03
N VAL A 3 5.34 13.36 3.07
CA VAL A 3 4.23 13.26 2.13
C VAL A 3 3.06 14.09 2.64
N SER A 4 2.64 15.09 1.87
CA SER A 4 1.55 15.98 2.27
C SER A 4 0.20 15.28 2.30
N LYS A 5 -0.56 15.48 3.37
CA LYS A 5 -1.95 15.02 3.48
C LYS A 5 -2.85 15.62 2.40
N GLU A 6 -2.49 16.79 1.90
CA GLU A 6 -3.28 17.54 0.93
C GLU A 6 -2.93 17.19 -0.51
N ASN A 7 -1.94 16.32 -0.73
CA ASN A 7 -1.61 15.85 -2.05
C ASN A 7 -2.85 15.21 -2.70
N PRO A 8 -3.27 15.65 -3.90
CA PRO A 8 -4.47 15.14 -4.55
C PRO A 8 -4.48 13.61 -4.73
N ILE A 9 -3.31 13.02 -5.00
CA ILE A 9 -3.20 11.57 -5.19
C ILE A 9 -3.43 10.84 -3.86
N VAL A 10 -2.93 11.38 -2.76
CA VAL A 10 -3.17 10.83 -1.41
C VAL A 10 -4.66 10.89 -1.09
N GLN A 11 -5.34 11.99 -1.40
CA GLN A 11 -6.78 12.13 -1.21
C GLN A 11 -7.55 11.10 -2.05
N GLU A 12 -7.15 10.88 -3.29
CA GLU A 12 -7.76 9.89 -4.15
C GLU A 12 -7.63 8.47 -3.58
N VAL A 13 -6.45 8.11 -3.09
CA VAL A 13 -6.21 6.80 -2.47
C VAL A 13 -7.10 6.61 -1.25
N ARG A 14 -7.29 7.64 -0.42
CA ARG A 14 -8.22 7.59 0.72
C ARG A 14 -9.67 7.43 0.28
N SER A 15 -10.04 8.03 -0.85
CA SER A 15 -11.37 7.83 -1.42
C SER A 15 -11.62 6.38 -1.80
N TYR A 16 -10.60 5.69 -2.33
CA TYR A 16 -10.68 4.26 -2.62
C TYR A 16 -10.90 3.43 -1.36
N GLU A 17 -10.25 3.78 -0.25
CA GLU A 17 -10.50 3.11 1.03
C GLU A 17 -11.96 3.23 1.45
N SER A 18 -12.52 4.43 1.37
CA SER A 18 -13.92 4.69 1.74
C SER A 18 -14.87 3.87 0.87
N ILE A 19 -14.60 3.77 -0.42
CA ILE A 19 -15.40 2.97 -1.36
C ILE A 19 -15.31 1.49 -0.98
N ALA A 20 -14.12 0.96 -0.76
CA ALA A 20 -13.92 -0.44 -0.39
C ALA A 20 -14.65 -0.78 0.91
N ARG A 21 -14.58 0.11 1.90
CA ARG A 21 -15.28 -0.06 3.18
C ARG A 21 -16.80 -0.10 2.98
N ALA A 22 -17.32 0.78 2.14
CA ALA A 22 -18.76 0.83 1.85
C ALA A 22 -19.25 -0.47 1.21
N TYR A 23 -18.45 -1.09 0.33
CA TYR A 23 -18.79 -2.39 -0.26
C TYR A 23 -18.79 -3.49 0.78
N LYS A 24 -17.81 -3.54 1.68
CA LYS A 24 -17.75 -4.51 2.77
C LYS A 24 -19.00 -4.43 3.67
N GLU A 25 -19.52 -3.23 3.84
CA GLU A 25 -20.70 -3.00 4.65
C GLU A 25 -22.03 -3.11 3.88
N ASN A 26 -21.98 -3.54 2.61
CA ASN A 26 -23.13 -3.64 1.70
C ASN A 26 -23.89 -2.32 1.51
N LYS A 27 -23.19 -1.19 1.65
CA LYS A 27 -23.80 0.14 1.49
C LYS A 27 -23.88 0.58 0.03
N ILE A 28 -23.06 -0.03 -0.84
CA ILE A 28 -23.03 0.27 -2.26
C ILE A 28 -23.14 -1.05 -3.00
N GLY A 29 -24.24 -1.27 -3.71
CA GLY A 29 -24.52 -2.51 -4.43
C GLY A 29 -24.06 -2.53 -5.88
N HIS A 30 -23.00 -1.87 -6.26
CA HIS A 30 -22.60 -1.74 -7.65
C HIS A 30 -21.72 -2.92 -8.09
N LYS A 31 -22.25 -3.81 -8.94
CA LYS A 31 -21.59 -5.06 -9.34
C LYS A 31 -20.19 -4.89 -9.91
N ARG A 32 -19.92 -3.84 -10.70
CA ARG A 32 -18.60 -3.63 -11.31
C ARG A 32 -17.47 -3.47 -10.30
N TYR A 33 -17.79 -3.00 -9.09
CA TYR A 33 -16.82 -2.81 -8.03
C TYR A 33 -16.61 -4.07 -7.18
N LEU A 34 -17.47 -5.09 -7.38
CA LEU A 34 -17.37 -6.36 -6.68
C LEU A 34 -16.49 -7.36 -7.42
N LYS A 35 -15.90 -6.96 -8.57
CA LYS A 35 -15.01 -7.85 -9.31
C LYS A 35 -13.73 -8.08 -8.50
N THR A 36 -13.52 -9.34 -8.10
CA THR A 36 -12.34 -9.74 -7.36
C THR A 36 -11.07 -9.43 -8.14
N PHE A 37 -10.09 -8.87 -7.45
CA PHE A 37 -8.80 -8.52 -8.04
C PHE A 37 -7.72 -9.45 -7.48
N TYR A 38 -6.92 -10.03 -8.37
CA TYR A 38 -5.81 -10.91 -8.02
C TYR A 38 -4.49 -10.23 -8.39
N PRO A 39 -3.74 -9.70 -7.42
CA PRO A 39 -2.48 -9.04 -7.73
C PRO A 39 -1.42 -10.02 -8.20
N THR A 40 -0.52 -9.54 -9.05
CA THR A 40 0.70 -10.25 -9.45
C THR A 40 1.90 -9.40 -9.11
N LYS A 41 3.09 -9.99 -9.02
CA LYS A 41 4.32 -9.21 -8.78
C LYS A 41 4.51 -8.14 -9.85
N HIS A 42 4.19 -8.45 -11.09
CA HIS A 42 4.27 -7.49 -12.20
C HIS A 42 3.35 -6.27 -11.96
N LEU A 43 2.10 -6.51 -11.59
CA LEU A 43 1.14 -5.45 -11.33
C LEU A 43 1.54 -4.63 -10.09
N ILE A 44 2.01 -5.29 -9.04
CA ILE A 44 2.48 -4.61 -7.83
C ILE A 44 3.66 -3.70 -8.18
N THR A 45 4.63 -4.19 -8.91
CA THR A 45 5.80 -3.39 -9.32
C THR A 45 5.39 -2.21 -10.19
N ARG A 46 4.49 -2.43 -11.14
CA ARG A 46 3.99 -1.38 -12.01
C ARG A 46 3.32 -0.26 -11.22
N TRP A 47 2.42 -0.61 -10.32
CA TRP A 47 1.71 0.38 -9.51
C TRP A 47 2.61 1.02 -8.46
N PHE A 48 3.57 0.26 -7.92
CA PHE A 48 4.59 0.84 -7.06
C PHE A 48 5.33 1.98 -7.78
N ASN A 49 5.76 1.76 -9.01
CA ASN A 49 6.47 2.77 -9.78
C ASN A 49 5.59 3.98 -10.08
N ILE A 50 4.33 3.77 -10.42
CA ILE A 50 3.38 4.86 -10.66
C ILE A 50 3.20 5.70 -9.39
N PHE A 51 2.92 5.07 -8.26
CA PHE A 51 2.73 5.77 -6.99
C PHE A 51 4.00 6.46 -6.53
N ASN A 52 5.15 5.82 -6.72
CA ASN A 52 6.43 6.41 -6.35
C ASN A 52 6.67 7.72 -7.10
N GLU A 53 6.39 7.73 -8.39
CA GLU A 53 6.50 8.93 -9.22
C GLU A 53 5.48 10.01 -8.83
N GLU A 54 4.22 9.63 -8.68
CA GLU A 54 3.11 10.57 -8.52
C GLU A 54 2.92 11.07 -7.10
N ILE A 55 3.22 10.25 -6.09
CA ILE A 55 2.98 10.58 -4.68
C ILE A 55 4.28 10.88 -3.94
N PHE A 56 5.31 10.09 -4.17
CA PHE A 56 6.51 10.08 -3.34
C PHE A 56 7.73 10.71 -4.01
N ASN A 57 7.54 11.32 -5.17
CA ASN A 57 8.61 12.04 -5.89
C ASN A 57 9.83 11.16 -6.20
N ASN A 58 9.59 9.87 -6.46
CA ASN A 58 10.60 8.84 -6.71
C ASN A 58 11.56 8.60 -5.54
N GLU A 59 11.13 8.87 -4.33
CA GLU A 59 11.98 8.77 -3.13
C GLU A 59 11.84 7.47 -2.36
N ILE A 60 10.95 6.56 -2.78
CA ILE A 60 10.75 5.29 -2.10
C ILE A 60 11.64 4.23 -2.75
N TYR A 61 12.46 3.53 -1.94
CA TYR A 61 13.20 2.37 -2.43
C TYR A 61 12.26 1.18 -2.61
N PRO A 62 12.53 0.31 -3.60
CA PRO A 62 11.72 -0.89 -3.78
C PRO A 62 11.70 -1.75 -2.53
N PHE A 63 10.64 -2.55 -2.37
CA PHE A 63 10.65 -3.60 -1.35
C PHE A 63 11.75 -4.61 -1.69
N TYR A 64 12.39 -5.15 -0.65
CA TYR A 64 13.42 -6.17 -0.80
C TYR A 64 12.85 -7.43 -1.47
N ASP A 65 11.64 -7.81 -1.08
CA ASP A 65 10.91 -8.91 -1.70
C ASP A 65 9.42 -8.65 -1.57
N ILE A 66 8.66 -9.30 -2.44
CA ILE A 66 7.20 -9.24 -2.44
C ILE A 66 6.67 -10.65 -2.32
N GLU A 67 5.93 -10.91 -1.26
CA GLU A 67 5.31 -12.19 -0.97
C GLU A 67 3.80 -12.07 -1.14
N ILE A 68 3.23 -12.84 -2.07
CA ILE A 68 1.79 -12.84 -2.34
C ILE A 68 1.24 -14.15 -1.76
N ILE A 69 0.45 -14.03 -0.70
CA ILE A 69 -0.06 -15.20 0.04
C ILE A 69 -1.50 -15.00 0.47
N GLN A 70 -2.17 -16.07 0.82
CA GLN A 70 -3.48 -16.01 1.43
C GLN A 70 -3.35 -15.42 2.84
N LYS A 71 -4.14 -14.39 3.13
CA LYS A 71 -4.10 -13.72 4.43
C LYS A 71 -5.47 -13.73 5.10
N LYS A 72 -5.44 -13.83 6.44
CA LYS A 72 -6.62 -13.69 7.29
C LYS A 72 -6.44 -12.50 8.22
N GLY A 73 -7.46 -11.65 8.33
CA GLY A 73 -7.46 -10.53 9.25
C GLY A 73 -6.70 -9.28 8.81
N CYS A 74 -5.96 -9.34 7.71
CA CYS A 74 -5.30 -8.17 7.13
C CYS A 74 -5.11 -8.37 5.62
N HIS A 75 -4.86 -7.28 4.89
CA HIS A 75 -4.64 -7.34 3.45
C HIS A 75 -3.17 -7.32 3.08
N ALA A 76 -2.33 -6.74 3.92
CA ALA A 76 -0.90 -6.66 3.68
C ALA A 76 -0.16 -6.34 4.96
N GLU A 77 1.13 -6.59 4.95
CA GLU A 77 2.04 -6.27 6.04
C GLU A 77 3.35 -5.74 5.47
N HIS A 78 3.84 -4.66 6.06
CA HIS A 78 5.18 -4.16 5.85
C HIS A 78 6.09 -4.82 6.89
N ILE A 79 7.04 -5.63 6.45
CA ILE A 79 7.92 -6.39 7.35
C ILE A 79 9.32 -5.77 7.27
N PRO A 80 9.64 -4.83 8.19
CA PRO A 80 10.93 -4.15 8.18
C PRO A 80 12.04 -5.02 8.76
N PHE A 81 13.24 -4.85 8.24
CA PHE A 81 14.44 -5.45 8.81
C PHE A 81 15.68 -4.61 8.51
N GLU A 82 16.76 -4.85 9.25
CA GLU A 82 18.03 -4.16 9.11
C GLU A 82 19.13 -5.18 8.91
N GLU A 83 20.00 -4.94 7.93
CA GLU A 83 21.17 -5.79 7.67
C GLU A 83 22.37 -5.36 8.50
N HIS A 84 23.40 -6.21 8.56
CA HIS A 84 24.61 -5.95 9.33
C HIS A 84 25.37 -4.67 8.93
N ASP A 85 25.17 -4.22 7.70
CA ASP A 85 25.78 -2.99 7.19
C ASP A 85 25.04 -1.72 7.62
N GLY A 86 23.99 -1.86 8.42
CA GLY A 86 23.14 -0.75 8.84
C GLY A 86 22.10 -0.31 7.82
N LYS A 87 22.06 -0.94 6.66
CA LYS A 87 21.03 -0.63 5.65
C LYS A 87 19.70 -1.23 6.05
N VAL A 88 18.63 -0.49 5.78
CA VAL A 88 17.26 -0.88 6.13
C VAL A 88 16.52 -1.36 4.89
N TYR A 89 15.75 -2.41 5.08
CA TYR A 89 14.98 -3.06 4.03
C TYR A 89 13.61 -3.43 4.56
N ALA A 90 12.71 -3.80 3.68
CA ALA A 90 11.43 -4.36 4.07
C ALA A 90 10.91 -5.33 3.03
N ILE A 91 10.15 -6.30 3.50
CA ILE A 91 9.41 -7.24 2.66
C ILE A 91 7.96 -6.78 2.67
N LEU A 92 7.34 -6.75 1.49
CA LEU A 92 5.90 -6.57 1.36
C LEU A 92 5.24 -7.95 1.32
N SER A 93 4.44 -8.25 2.33
CA SER A 93 3.60 -9.45 2.36
C SER A 93 2.17 -8.99 2.06
N ILE A 94 1.59 -9.44 0.97
CA ILE A 94 0.32 -8.92 0.47
C ILE A 94 -0.65 -10.06 0.13
N ALA A 95 -1.93 -9.81 0.35
CA ALA A 95 -2.98 -10.79 0.07
C ALA A 95 -3.01 -11.19 -1.40
N ASP A 96 -3.39 -12.44 -1.66
CA ASP A 96 -3.50 -12.98 -3.02
C ASP A 96 -4.77 -12.53 -3.73
N ARG A 97 -5.70 -11.89 -3.02
CA ARG A 97 -6.97 -11.40 -3.58
C ARG A 97 -7.53 -10.22 -2.81
N PHE A 98 -8.24 -9.36 -3.52
CA PHE A 98 -8.93 -8.19 -2.98
C PHE A 98 -10.35 -8.14 -3.50
N ILE A 99 -11.23 -7.43 -2.78
CA ILE A 99 -12.63 -7.25 -3.21
C ILE A 99 -12.69 -6.65 -4.62
N ASN A 100 -11.81 -5.68 -4.88
CA ASN A 100 -11.71 -5.03 -6.17
C ASN A 100 -10.32 -4.39 -6.31
N LYS A 101 -10.07 -3.83 -7.50
CA LYS A 101 -8.79 -3.19 -7.79
C LYS A 101 -8.54 -1.97 -6.90
N ASN A 102 -9.57 -1.22 -6.54
CA ASN A 102 -9.40 -0.01 -5.72
C ASN A 102 -8.89 -0.35 -4.32
N GLU A 103 -9.40 -1.42 -3.71
CA GLU A 103 -8.90 -1.90 -2.43
C GLU A 103 -7.42 -2.30 -2.52
N PHE A 104 -7.03 -2.97 -3.60
CA PHE A 104 -5.63 -3.31 -3.84
C PHE A 104 -4.76 -2.05 -3.93
N LEU A 105 -5.16 -1.07 -4.74
CA LEU A 105 -4.39 0.16 -4.93
C LEU A 105 -4.23 0.92 -3.62
N PHE A 106 -5.29 1.04 -2.85
CA PHE A 106 -5.23 1.67 -1.53
C PHE A 106 -4.25 0.93 -0.60
N THR A 107 -4.35 -0.39 -0.57
CA THR A 107 -3.49 -1.22 0.29
C THR A 107 -2.02 -1.05 -0.09
N LEU A 108 -1.70 -1.07 -1.37
CA LEU A 108 -0.32 -0.88 -1.82
C LEU A 108 0.21 0.50 -1.42
N ALA A 109 -0.56 1.55 -1.64
CA ALA A 109 -0.15 2.91 -1.25
C ALA A 109 0.05 3.03 0.26
N HIS A 110 -0.82 2.40 1.05
CA HIS A 110 -0.70 2.33 2.51
C HIS A 110 0.65 1.71 2.93
N GLU A 111 1.01 0.58 2.32
CA GLU A 111 2.28 -0.09 2.64
C GLU A 111 3.49 0.71 2.14
N MET A 112 3.35 1.48 1.06
CA MET A 112 4.41 2.36 0.60
C MET A 112 4.66 3.52 1.57
N VAL A 113 3.64 4.01 2.28
CA VAL A 113 3.83 5.00 3.34
C VAL A 113 4.64 4.40 4.50
N HIS A 114 4.37 3.16 4.87
CA HIS A 114 5.19 2.45 5.86
C HIS A 114 6.64 2.30 5.38
N GLN A 115 6.85 2.01 4.10
CA GLN A 115 8.19 1.94 3.52
C GLN A 115 8.92 3.28 3.65
N TRP A 116 8.24 4.40 3.35
CA TRP A 116 8.80 5.72 3.54
C TRP A 116 9.16 5.99 5.01
N GLN A 117 8.27 5.66 5.94
CA GLN A 117 8.55 5.79 7.37
C GLN A 117 9.79 5.01 7.78
N TRP A 118 9.89 3.76 7.35
CA TRP A 118 11.00 2.87 7.71
C TRP A 118 12.32 3.39 7.16
N MET A 119 12.34 3.80 5.90
CA MET A 119 13.55 4.28 5.23
C MET A 119 14.10 5.58 5.84
N TYR A 120 13.21 6.50 6.20
CA TYR A 120 13.61 7.84 6.61
C TYR A 120 13.47 8.10 8.10
N LEU A 121 12.59 7.40 8.79
CA LEU A 121 12.27 7.65 10.20
C LEU A 121 12.50 6.43 11.09
N TYR A 122 12.84 5.29 10.55
CA TYR A 122 12.95 4.02 11.29
C TYR A 122 11.68 3.67 12.07
N LYS A 123 10.52 4.00 11.49
CA LYS A 123 9.20 3.74 12.06
C LYS A 123 8.34 2.91 11.12
N SER A 124 7.35 2.22 11.67
CA SER A 124 6.33 1.52 10.89
C SER A 124 5.02 1.57 11.69
N ASP A 125 4.43 2.75 11.80
CA ASP A 125 3.23 3.00 12.60
C ASP A 125 2.22 3.86 11.82
N HIS A 126 1.06 4.11 12.42
CA HIS A 126 0.01 4.95 11.86
C HIS A 126 -0.07 6.32 12.55
N GLY A 127 1.07 6.78 13.09
CA GLY A 127 1.16 8.08 13.72
C GLY A 127 1.11 9.25 12.74
N GLN A 128 1.46 10.42 13.21
CA GLN A 128 1.40 11.66 12.42
C GLN A 128 2.23 11.58 11.13
N SER A 129 3.38 10.91 11.14
CA SER A 129 4.24 10.79 9.96
C SER A 129 3.64 9.94 8.84
N PHE A 130 2.68 9.06 9.16
CA PHE A 130 1.98 8.25 8.15
C PHE A 130 1.08 9.11 7.27
N TRP A 131 0.47 10.09 7.85
CA TRP A 131 -0.48 10.98 7.17
C TRP A 131 0.19 12.29 6.78
#